data_214d1eb868869868320e6f358ba57243
#
_entry.id   214d1eb868869868320e6f358ba57243
#
_cell.length_a   1.000
_cell.length_b   1.000
_cell.length_c   1.000
_cell.angle_alpha   90.00
_cell.angle_beta   90.00
_cell.angle_gamma   90.00
#
_symmetry.space_group_name_H-M   'P 1'
#
loop_
_entity.id
_entity.type
_entity.pdbx_description
1 polymer ?
#
loop_
_entity_poly.entity_id
_entity_poly.type
_entity_poly.pdbx_seq_one_letter_code
_entity_poly.pdbx_strand_id
1 'polypeptide(L)'
;AESVDIRELNVLIEQQSGFVTNLVTGMNQVIVGQKHLVDSLLISLLSDGHVLLEGVPGLAKTLAIKTLSQLVDVKFSRVQFTPDLLPADVVGTMIYSQKDESFHVKKGPVFANFVLADEINRAPAKVQSALLEAMQEHQVTIGEQTFTLPNPFLVMATQNPIEQEGTYPLPEAQVDRFMLKVVIDYPTLEEEKMIIRENLQGSMPKVTPVTTADEILKAREVVRQVYIDEKIEKYIADIVFATRYPDRYGLADLKDMITFGGSPRASINLAKASRAYAFIKHRGYVVPEDVRAVAHDVLRHRIGLSYEAEASNLTSEEIVSRIINKVEVP
;
A
#
# COMPACT_ATOMS: atom_id res chain seq x y z
N ALA A 1 0.64 23.76 -25.17
CA ALA A 1 1.12 22.59 -24.40
C ALA A 1 2.61 22.43 -24.68
N GLU A 2 3.44 22.59 -23.67
CA GLU A 2 4.87 22.34 -23.79
C GLU A 2 5.06 20.85 -24.10
N SER A 3 5.80 20.58 -25.16
CA SER A 3 6.15 19.20 -25.51
C SER A 3 7.09 18.66 -24.42
N VAL A 4 6.69 17.57 -23.76
CA VAL A 4 7.52 16.90 -22.76
C VAL A 4 8.74 16.31 -23.45
N ASP A 5 9.95 16.71 -23.04
CA ASP A 5 11.17 16.07 -23.52
C ASP A 5 11.42 14.80 -22.71
N ILE A 6 11.04 13.66 -23.25
CA ILE A 6 11.16 12.35 -22.62
C ILE A 6 12.63 12.01 -22.31
N ARG A 7 13.57 12.48 -23.12
CA ARG A 7 15.01 12.21 -22.92
C ARG A 7 15.53 12.90 -21.67
N GLU A 8 15.20 14.20 -21.50
CA GLU A 8 15.56 14.95 -20.30
C GLU A 8 14.90 14.36 -19.06
N LEU A 9 13.64 13.98 -19.17
CA LEU A 9 12.89 13.35 -18.09
C LEU A 9 13.51 12.01 -17.68
N ASN A 10 13.91 11.16 -18.64
CA ASN A 10 14.60 9.91 -18.37
C ASN A 10 15.93 10.12 -17.63
N VAL A 11 16.73 11.11 -18.04
CA VAL A 11 17.99 11.44 -17.37
C VAL A 11 17.72 11.86 -15.92
N LEU A 12 16.73 12.71 -15.70
CA LEU A 12 16.32 13.14 -14.36
C LEU A 12 15.90 11.95 -13.49
N ILE A 13 15.10 11.06 -14.04
CA ILE A 13 14.59 9.91 -13.30
C ILE A 13 15.69 8.89 -13.02
N GLU A 14 16.60 8.64 -13.95
CA GLU A 14 17.76 7.79 -13.69
C GLU A 14 18.60 8.31 -12.53
N GLN A 15 18.82 9.63 -12.45
CA GLN A 15 19.54 10.26 -11.36
C GLN A 15 18.78 10.20 -10.04
N GLN A 16 17.50 10.53 -10.05
CA GLN A 16 16.68 10.63 -8.84
C GLN A 16 16.24 9.28 -8.30
N SER A 17 16.21 8.24 -9.13
CA SER A 17 15.80 6.89 -8.74
C SER A 17 16.96 6.00 -8.30
N GLY A 18 18.18 6.48 -8.36
CA GLY A 18 19.38 5.68 -8.01
C GLY A 18 19.32 5.09 -6.60
N PHE A 19 18.78 5.83 -5.64
CA PHE A 19 18.65 5.36 -4.26
C PHE A 19 17.70 4.15 -4.13
N VAL A 20 16.77 3.94 -5.06
CA VAL A 20 15.84 2.81 -5.05
C VAL A 20 16.61 1.49 -5.13
N THR A 21 17.66 1.43 -5.95
CA THR A 21 18.53 0.25 -6.03
C THR A 21 19.14 -0.09 -4.68
N ASN A 22 19.62 0.93 -3.94
CA ASN A 22 20.17 0.75 -2.61
C ASN A 22 19.12 0.32 -1.59
N LEU A 23 17.88 0.83 -1.70
CA LEU A 23 16.78 0.39 -0.85
C LEU A 23 16.44 -1.09 -1.10
N VAL A 24 16.30 -1.49 -2.36
CA VAL A 24 15.99 -2.87 -2.73
C VAL A 24 17.11 -3.81 -2.27
N THR A 25 18.35 -3.43 -2.47
CA THR A 25 19.52 -4.21 -2.00
C THR A 25 19.49 -4.36 -0.48
N GLY A 26 19.26 -3.28 0.25
CA GLY A 26 19.14 -3.31 1.71
C GLY A 26 17.98 -4.16 2.21
N MET A 27 16.85 -4.08 1.54
CA MET A 27 15.68 -4.93 1.87
C MET A 27 16.00 -6.42 1.64
N ASN A 28 16.63 -6.74 0.51
CA ASN A 28 16.95 -8.13 0.15
C ASN A 28 18.00 -8.77 1.06
N GLN A 29 18.82 -7.99 1.74
CA GLN A 29 19.76 -8.49 2.74
C GLN A 29 19.06 -9.02 4.00
N VAL A 30 17.89 -8.53 4.31
CA VAL A 30 17.14 -8.85 5.52
C VAL A 30 15.94 -9.73 5.23
N ILE A 31 15.27 -9.50 4.11
CA ILE A 31 14.02 -10.15 3.76
C ILE A 31 14.22 -11.09 2.58
N VAL A 32 13.91 -12.36 2.80
CA VAL A 32 14.05 -13.39 1.78
C VAL A 32 12.73 -13.59 1.06
N GLY A 33 12.80 -13.53 -0.30
CA GLY A 33 11.73 -14.03 -1.15
C GLY A 33 10.43 -13.26 -1.16
N GLN A 34 10.40 -12.02 -0.69
CA GLN A 34 9.20 -11.20 -0.64
C GLN A 34 9.30 -9.98 -1.57
N LYS A 35 9.73 -10.22 -2.81
CA LYS A 35 9.92 -9.16 -3.80
C LYS A 35 8.65 -8.33 -4.02
N HIS A 36 7.50 -8.99 -4.12
CA HIS A 36 6.22 -8.32 -4.33
C HIS A 36 5.85 -7.39 -3.17
N LEU A 37 6.07 -7.83 -1.94
CA LEU A 37 5.85 -7.01 -0.75
C LEU A 37 6.78 -5.79 -0.74
N VAL A 38 8.06 -5.98 -1.06
CA VAL A 38 9.04 -4.90 -1.14
C VAL A 38 8.62 -3.87 -2.19
N ASP A 39 8.29 -4.32 -3.39
CA ASP A 39 7.83 -3.44 -4.47
C ASP A 39 6.56 -2.67 -4.07
N SER A 40 5.62 -3.33 -3.41
CA SER A 40 4.36 -2.73 -2.96
C SER A 40 4.59 -1.63 -1.91
N LEU A 41 5.50 -1.85 -0.98
CA LEU A 41 5.88 -0.83 0.00
C LEU A 41 6.53 0.38 -0.67
N LEU A 42 7.42 0.16 -1.64
CA LEU A 42 8.08 1.24 -2.37
C LEU A 42 7.09 2.02 -3.24
N ILE A 43 6.17 1.33 -3.93
CA ILE A 43 5.11 1.95 -4.73
C ILE A 43 4.25 2.84 -3.83
N SER A 44 3.81 2.32 -2.68
CA SER A 44 2.98 3.07 -1.74
C SER A 44 3.72 4.28 -1.16
N LEU A 45 4.96 4.10 -0.78
CA LEU A 45 5.80 5.17 -0.24
C LEU A 45 5.99 6.30 -1.25
N LEU A 46 6.31 5.97 -2.50
CA LEU A 46 6.58 6.93 -3.57
C LEU A 46 5.33 7.58 -4.14
N SER A 47 4.17 6.95 -3.97
CA SER A 47 2.88 7.46 -4.43
C SER A 47 2.10 8.21 -3.33
N ASP A 48 2.65 8.31 -2.13
CA ASP A 48 1.96 8.87 -0.96
C ASP A 48 0.65 8.11 -0.65
N GLY A 49 0.71 6.80 -0.78
CA GLY A 49 -0.41 5.90 -0.50
C GLY A 49 -0.13 4.99 0.69
N HIS A 50 -1.11 4.17 1.00
CA HIS A 50 -1.03 3.18 2.08
C HIS A 50 -1.33 1.80 1.54
N VAL A 51 -0.92 0.76 2.25
CA VAL A 51 -1.06 -0.62 1.81
C VAL A 51 -1.76 -1.49 2.85
N LEU A 52 -2.70 -2.31 2.38
CA LEU A 52 -3.36 -3.33 3.17
C LEU A 52 -2.82 -4.70 2.76
N LEU A 53 -2.30 -5.46 3.70
CA LEU A 53 -1.83 -6.83 3.47
C LEU A 53 -2.85 -7.84 3.98
N GLU A 54 -3.14 -8.81 3.15
CA GLU A 54 -3.96 -9.95 3.52
C GLU A 54 -3.17 -11.23 3.29
N GLY A 55 -3.16 -12.12 4.24
CA GLY A 55 -2.47 -13.39 4.06
C GLY A 55 -2.05 -14.06 5.35
N VAL A 56 -1.23 -15.07 5.20
CA VAL A 56 -0.77 -15.92 6.29
C VAL A 56 0.07 -15.11 7.29
N PRO A 57 -0.16 -15.30 8.62
CA PRO A 57 0.70 -14.68 9.62
C PRO A 57 2.15 -15.09 9.41
N GLY A 58 3.06 -14.11 9.47
CA GLY A 58 4.48 -14.39 9.29
C GLY A 58 5.37 -13.24 9.72
N LEU A 59 6.61 -13.56 10.02
CA LEU A 59 7.64 -12.63 10.49
C LEU A 59 8.00 -11.57 9.45
N ALA A 60 7.84 -11.90 8.16
CA ALA A 60 8.27 -11.04 7.06
C ALA A 60 7.53 -9.69 7.01
N LYS A 61 6.27 -9.65 7.43
CA LYS A 61 5.46 -8.42 7.39
C LYS A 61 6.05 -7.31 8.27
N THR A 62 6.26 -7.61 9.56
CA THR A 62 6.85 -6.67 10.51
C THR A 62 8.26 -6.31 10.11
N LEU A 63 9.04 -7.32 9.73
CA LEU A 63 10.44 -7.13 9.36
C LEU A 63 10.57 -6.24 8.12
N ALA A 64 9.67 -6.37 7.15
CA ALA A 64 9.70 -5.58 5.91
C ALA A 64 9.58 -4.08 6.18
N ILE A 65 8.52 -3.66 6.86
CA ILE A 65 8.30 -2.22 7.10
C ILE A 65 9.31 -1.65 8.11
N LYS A 66 9.69 -2.43 9.11
CA LYS A 66 10.71 -2.02 10.07
C LYS A 66 12.06 -1.81 9.39
N THR A 67 12.47 -2.73 8.53
CA THR A 67 13.73 -2.61 7.76
C THR A 67 13.68 -1.39 6.85
N LEU A 68 12.57 -1.17 6.16
CA LEU A 68 12.40 0.02 5.31
C LEU A 68 12.56 1.30 6.11
N SER A 69 11.98 1.37 7.32
CA SER A 69 12.11 2.54 8.19
C SER A 69 13.57 2.80 8.59
N GLN A 70 14.33 1.75 8.83
CA GLN A 70 15.76 1.85 9.16
C GLN A 70 16.59 2.31 7.96
N LEU A 71 16.29 1.83 6.76
CA LEU A 71 16.96 2.23 5.52
C LEU A 71 16.69 3.68 5.13
N VAL A 72 15.52 4.20 5.47
CA VAL A 72 15.13 5.61 5.22
C VAL A 72 15.49 6.51 6.41
N ASP A 73 15.86 5.94 7.54
CA ASP A 73 16.20 6.64 8.78
C ASP A 73 15.02 7.48 9.33
N VAL A 74 13.89 6.82 9.47
CA VAL A 74 12.65 7.44 9.98
C VAL A 74 12.09 6.62 11.14
N LYS A 75 11.16 7.24 11.87
CA LYS A 75 10.52 6.61 13.04
C LYS A 75 9.53 5.55 12.58
N PHE A 76 9.59 4.39 13.23
CA PHE A 76 8.67 3.26 13.07
C PHE A 76 7.86 3.04 14.33
N SER A 77 6.57 2.69 14.18
CA SER A 77 5.75 2.20 15.28
C SER A 77 4.90 1.02 14.85
N ARG A 78 4.54 0.19 15.81
CA ARG A 78 3.64 -0.94 15.61
C ARG A 78 2.47 -0.85 16.57
N VAL A 79 1.26 -1.06 16.05
CA VAL A 79 0.04 -1.14 16.86
C VAL A 79 -0.60 -2.50 16.61
N GLN A 80 -0.72 -3.30 17.66
CA GLN A 80 -1.49 -4.54 17.59
C GLN A 80 -2.96 -4.21 17.86
N PHE A 81 -3.82 -4.46 16.88
CA PHE A 81 -5.26 -4.22 17.04
C PHE A 81 -5.90 -5.38 17.79
N THR A 82 -6.72 -5.04 18.78
CA THR A 82 -7.40 -5.99 19.67
C THR A 82 -8.84 -5.53 19.92
N PRO A 83 -9.74 -6.41 20.40
CA PRO A 83 -11.13 -6.03 20.64
C PRO A 83 -11.34 -4.96 21.72
N ASP A 84 -10.40 -4.82 22.66
CA ASP A 84 -10.46 -3.85 23.75
C ASP A 84 -9.71 -2.55 23.46
N LEU A 85 -9.08 -2.44 22.29
CA LEU A 85 -8.35 -1.23 21.90
C LEU A 85 -9.33 -0.05 21.75
N LEU A 86 -8.91 1.12 22.21
CA LEU A 86 -9.68 2.36 22.09
C LEU A 86 -9.06 3.27 21.01
N PRO A 87 -9.82 4.17 20.39
CA PRO A 87 -9.27 5.16 19.46
C PRO A 87 -8.10 5.94 20.04
N ALA A 88 -8.18 6.33 21.32
CA ALA A 88 -7.10 7.05 22.01
C ALA A 88 -5.79 6.25 22.10
N ASP A 89 -5.86 4.92 22.11
CA ASP A 89 -4.68 4.06 22.11
C ASP A 89 -3.90 4.14 20.77
N VAL A 90 -4.55 4.56 19.71
CA VAL A 90 -3.97 4.71 18.39
C VAL A 90 -3.49 6.15 18.13
N VAL A 91 -4.35 7.12 18.37
CA VAL A 91 -4.11 8.52 18.00
C VAL A 91 -3.58 9.38 19.14
N GLY A 92 -3.84 9.00 20.38
CA GLY A 92 -3.41 9.77 21.54
C GLY A 92 -4.57 10.36 22.32
N THR A 93 -4.24 10.96 23.45
CA THR A 93 -5.23 11.49 24.40
C THR A 93 -4.66 12.63 25.22
N MET A 94 -5.54 13.30 25.95
CA MET A 94 -5.17 14.25 27.01
C MET A 94 -4.99 13.50 28.33
N ILE A 95 -3.89 13.76 29.01
CA ILE A 95 -3.60 13.20 30.33
C ILE A 95 -3.59 14.34 31.34
N TYR A 96 -4.33 14.16 32.46
CA TYR A 96 -4.29 15.09 33.57
C TYR A 96 -3.09 14.79 34.48
N SER A 97 -2.27 15.81 34.70
CA SER A 97 -1.15 15.74 35.65
C SER A 97 -1.55 16.40 36.96
N GLN A 98 -1.62 15.63 38.05
CA GLN A 98 -1.90 16.17 39.40
C GLN A 98 -0.76 17.08 39.88
N LYS A 99 0.48 16.81 39.47
CA LYS A 99 1.66 17.59 39.86
C LYS A 99 1.60 19.02 39.32
N ASP A 100 1.19 19.19 38.06
CA ASP A 100 1.12 20.50 37.39
C ASP A 100 -0.28 21.09 37.39
N GLU A 101 -1.29 20.33 37.87
CA GLU A 101 -2.71 20.69 37.82
C GLU A 101 -3.16 21.10 36.41
N SER A 102 -2.63 20.43 35.38
CA SER A 102 -2.91 20.73 33.97
C SER A 102 -3.03 19.49 33.13
N PHE A 103 -3.65 19.65 31.95
CA PHE A 103 -3.75 18.60 30.96
C PHE A 103 -2.56 18.66 30.00
N HIS A 104 -1.99 17.49 29.70
CA HIS A 104 -0.92 17.33 28.72
C HIS A 104 -1.34 16.39 27.61
N VAL A 105 -0.94 16.71 26.39
CA VAL A 105 -1.18 15.84 25.25
C VAL A 105 -0.18 14.67 25.26
N LYS A 106 -0.70 13.44 25.20
CA LYS A 106 0.08 12.25 24.95
C LYS A 106 -0.23 11.75 23.54
N LYS A 107 0.72 11.91 22.64
CA LYS A 107 0.60 11.45 21.25
C LYS A 107 0.63 9.92 21.20
N GLY A 108 -0.26 9.35 20.39
CA GLY A 108 -0.32 7.90 20.20
C GLY A 108 0.71 7.40 19.19
N PRO A 109 0.75 6.07 18.98
CA PRO A 109 1.71 5.44 18.05
C PRO A 109 1.54 5.85 16.61
N VAL A 110 0.41 6.42 16.20
CA VAL A 110 0.22 6.93 14.83
C VAL A 110 1.20 8.07 14.49
N PHE A 111 1.78 8.71 15.51
CA PHE A 111 2.78 9.76 15.34
C PHE A 111 4.16 9.16 15.07
N ALA A 112 4.26 8.48 13.96
CA ALA A 112 5.49 7.93 13.41
C ALA A 112 5.42 8.07 11.88
N ASN A 113 6.57 7.96 11.22
CA ASN A 113 6.60 7.99 9.76
C ASN A 113 6.00 6.72 9.16
N PHE A 114 6.44 5.56 9.65
CA PHE A 114 5.92 4.27 9.20
C PHE A 114 5.21 3.57 10.35
N VAL A 115 3.98 3.17 10.10
CA VAL A 115 3.12 2.54 11.10
C VAL A 115 2.66 1.18 10.58
N LEU A 116 2.93 0.14 11.37
CA LEU A 116 2.34 -1.17 11.16
C LEU A 116 1.09 -1.29 12.02
N ALA A 117 -0.08 -1.31 11.37
CA ALA A 117 -1.36 -1.57 12.02
C ALA A 117 -1.69 -3.06 11.87
N ASP A 118 -1.31 -3.85 12.87
CA ASP A 118 -1.35 -5.30 12.80
C ASP A 118 -2.74 -5.84 13.19
N GLU A 119 -3.29 -6.71 12.36
CA GLU A 119 -4.62 -7.32 12.52
C GLU A 119 -5.74 -6.28 12.73
N ILE A 120 -5.87 -5.34 11.81
CA ILE A 120 -6.80 -4.20 11.90
C ILE A 120 -8.26 -4.64 12.08
N ASN A 121 -8.65 -5.80 11.52
CA ASN A 121 -10.01 -6.33 11.62
C ASN A 121 -10.32 -6.99 12.99
N ARG A 122 -9.36 -7.01 13.93
CA ARG A 122 -9.57 -7.48 15.31
C ARG A 122 -10.15 -6.39 16.23
N ALA A 123 -10.06 -5.13 15.85
CA ALA A 123 -10.56 -4.01 16.63
C ALA A 123 -11.91 -3.50 16.14
N PRO A 124 -12.72 -2.88 17.02
CA PRO A 124 -14.01 -2.32 16.64
C PRO A 124 -13.91 -1.22 15.58
N ALA A 125 -15.03 -0.95 14.91
CA ALA A 125 -15.12 0.02 13.82
C ALA A 125 -14.61 1.42 14.20
N LYS A 126 -14.84 1.87 15.43
CA LYS A 126 -14.39 3.19 15.91
C LYS A 126 -12.87 3.32 15.90
N VAL A 127 -12.17 2.24 16.27
CA VAL A 127 -10.70 2.21 16.30
C VAL A 127 -10.15 2.20 14.87
N GLN A 128 -10.74 1.38 14.01
CA GLN A 128 -10.40 1.35 12.59
C GLN A 128 -10.58 2.74 11.96
N SER A 129 -11.71 3.39 12.22
CA SER A 129 -12.02 4.72 11.68
C SER A 129 -11.03 5.78 12.14
N ALA A 130 -10.56 5.71 13.38
CA ALA A 130 -9.56 6.65 13.90
C ALA A 130 -8.25 6.57 13.11
N LEU A 131 -7.78 5.36 12.82
CA LEU A 131 -6.58 5.16 11.99
C LEU A 131 -6.80 5.64 10.56
N LEU A 132 -7.93 5.26 9.96
CA LEU A 132 -8.22 5.58 8.56
C LEU A 132 -8.41 7.09 8.34
N GLU A 133 -8.98 7.79 9.31
CA GLU A 133 -9.08 9.25 9.29
C GLU A 133 -7.68 9.90 9.35
N ALA A 134 -6.80 9.41 10.23
CA ALA A 134 -5.42 9.88 10.32
C ALA A 134 -4.67 9.67 9.00
N MET A 135 -4.89 8.53 8.34
CA MET A 135 -4.31 8.25 7.02
C MET A 135 -4.77 9.24 5.95
N GLN A 136 -6.06 9.58 5.95
CA GLN A 136 -6.65 10.48 4.97
C GLN A 136 -6.27 11.94 5.22
N GLU A 137 -6.36 12.40 6.47
CA GLU A 137 -6.19 13.80 6.84
C GLU A 137 -4.74 14.21 7.07
N HIS A 138 -3.83 13.24 7.27
CA HIS A 138 -2.42 13.47 7.65
C HIS A 138 -2.26 14.31 8.90
N GLN A 139 -3.27 14.31 9.74
CA GLN A 139 -3.30 15.05 11.00
C GLN A 139 -4.27 14.39 11.98
N VAL A 140 -4.08 14.71 13.25
CA VAL A 140 -4.91 14.21 14.35
C VAL A 140 -5.27 15.35 15.28
N THR A 141 -6.54 15.44 15.66
CA THR A 141 -7.00 16.39 16.67
C THR A 141 -7.08 15.68 18.03
N ILE A 142 -6.37 16.23 19.02
CA ILE A 142 -6.38 15.75 20.40
C ILE A 142 -6.79 16.92 21.29
N GLY A 143 -7.94 16.79 21.95
CA GLY A 143 -8.54 17.91 22.65
C GLY A 143 -8.92 19.01 21.67
N GLU A 144 -8.38 20.22 21.87
CA GLU A 144 -8.65 21.36 20.98
C GLU A 144 -7.52 21.63 19.99
N GLN A 145 -6.44 20.86 20.03
CA GLN A 145 -5.27 21.04 19.16
C GLN A 145 -5.22 20.02 18.05
N THR A 146 -4.83 20.49 16.87
CA THR A 146 -4.59 19.64 15.70
C THR A 146 -3.09 19.52 15.45
N PHE A 147 -2.61 18.28 15.34
CA PHE A 147 -1.20 17.96 15.12
C PHE A 147 -1.04 17.32 13.75
N THR A 148 -0.07 17.82 12.98
CA THR A 148 0.31 17.23 11.70
C THR A 148 1.13 15.95 11.96
N LEU A 149 0.85 14.90 11.22
CA LEU A 149 1.63 13.66 11.29
C LEU A 149 2.98 13.82 10.58
N PRO A 150 3.99 13.03 10.98
CA PRO A 150 5.29 13.05 10.30
C PRO A 150 5.17 12.75 8.79
N ASN A 151 6.04 13.38 8.00
CA ASN A 151 6.07 13.17 6.55
C ASN A 151 7.48 12.68 6.15
N PRO A 152 7.65 11.61 5.38
CA PRO A 152 6.60 10.79 4.78
C PRO A 152 5.83 9.94 5.80
N PHE A 153 4.54 9.71 5.53
CA PHE A 153 3.66 8.92 6.37
C PHE A 153 3.14 7.71 5.59
N LEU A 154 3.49 6.51 6.05
CA LEU A 154 3.11 5.25 5.40
C LEU A 154 2.51 4.30 6.43
N VAL A 155 1.28 3.90 6.21
CA VAL A 155 0.63 2.86 7.01
C VAL A 155 0.59 1.56 6.20
N MET A 156 1.10 0.51 6.81
CA MET A 156 0.90 -0.86 6.37
C MET A 156 -0.02 -1.53 7.38
N ALA A 157 -1.26 -1.78 6.96
CA ALA A 157 -2.21 -2.50 7.78
C ALA A 157 -2.26 -3.97 7.36
N THR A 158 -2.48 -4.87 8.30
CA THR A 158 -2.65 -6.28 8.01
C THR A 158 -4.03 -6.76 8.45
N GLN A 159 -4.57 -7.73 7.74
CA GLN A 159 -5.78 -8.42 8.14
C GLN A 159 -5.65 -9.90 7.85
N ASN A 160 -6.32 -10.71 8.68
CA ASN A 160 -6.39 -12.14 8.48
C ASN A 160 -7.58 -12.46 7.55
N PRO A 161 -7.39 -13.24 6.47
CA PRO A 161 -8.49 -13.60 5.58
C PRO A 161 -9.48 -14.60 6.21
N ILE A 162 -9.07 -15.29 7.27
CA ILE A 162 -9.93 -16.26 7.94
C ILE A 162 -10.92 -15.53 8.82
N GLU A 163 -12.22 -15.65 8.51
CA GLU A 163 -13.30 -15.16 9.35
C GLU A 163 -13.30 -15.95 10.66
N GLN A 164 -12.84 -15.31 11.72
CA GLN A 164 -12.90 -15.84 13.08
C GLN A 164 -13.94 -15.05 13.88
N GLU A 165 -14.50 -15.65 14.92
CA GLU A 165 -15.33 -14.93 15.87
C GLU A 165 -14.55 -13.74 16.44
N GLY A 166 -15.22 -12.60 16.59
CA GLY A 166 -14.62 -11.38 17.11
C GLY A 166 -13.84 -10.57 16.11
N THR A 167 -14.04 -10.80 14.80
CA THR A 167 -13.49 -9.92 13.78
C THR A 167 -14.54 -8.87 13.35
N TYR A 168 -14.04 -7.71 12.95
CA TYR A 168 -14.84 -6.58 12.46
C TYR A 168 -14.35 -6.25 11.04
N PRO A 169 -15.01 -6.80 10.01
CA PRO A 169 -14.58 -6.55 8.62
C PRO A 169 -14.63 -5.07 8.28
N LEU A 170 -13.64 -4.61 7.52
CA LEU A 170 -13.61 -3.25 7.04
C LEU A 170 -14.70 -3.05 5.98
N PRO A 171 -15.56 -2.03 6.10
CA PRO A 171 -16.49 -1.68 5.04
C PRO A 171 -15.77 -1.28 3.75
N GLU A 172 -16.40 -1.46 2.60
CA GLU A 172 -15.84 -1.16 1.28
C GLU A 172 -15.30 0.26 1.18
N ALA A 173 -16.04 1.25 1.69
CA ALA A 173 -15.62 2.65 1.67
C ALA A 173 -14.32 2.88 2.47
N GLN A 174 -14.06 2.07 3.48
CA GLN A 174 -12.85 2.16 4.30
C GLN A 174 -11.66 1.45 3.63
N VAL A 175 -11.91 0.29 3.03
CA VAL A 175 -10.86 -0.45 2.30
C VAL A 175 -10.34 0.36 1.11
N ASP A 176 -11.20 1.17 0.48
CA ASP A 176 -10.83 2.04 -0.64
C ASP A 176 -9.76 3.10 -0.28
N ARG A 177 -9.59 3.41 1.00
CA ARG A 177 -8.54 4.34 1.46
C ARG A 177 -7.14 3.77 1.33
N PHE A 178 -7.00 2.47 1.21
CA PHE A 178 -5.73 1.83 0.89
C PHE A 178 -5.52 1.85 -0.62
N MET A 179 -4.40 2.42 -1.04
CA MET A 179 -4.05 2.45 -2.47
C MET A 179 -3.90 1.05 -3.04
N LEU A 180 -3.21 0.19 -2.31
CA LEU A 180 -2.97 -1.20 -2.68
C LEU A 180 -3.52 -2.15 -1.63
N LYS A 181 -4.10 -3.26 -2.09
CA LYS A 181 -4.35 -4.44 -1.27
C LYS A 181 -3.52 -5.58 -1.84
N VAL A 182 -2.59 -6.07 -1.05
CA VAL A 182 -1.64 -7.10 -1.44
C VAL A 182 -1.99 -8.40 -0.74
N VAL A 183 -2.10 -9.47 -1.50
CA VAL A 183 -2.30 -10.82 -0.96
C VAL A 183 -0.97 -11.53 -0.90
N ILE A 184 -0.63 -12.06 0.27
CA ILE A 184 0.64 -12.74 0.52
C ILE A 184 0.37 -14.21 0.81
N ASP A 185 1.03 -15.08 0.08
CA ASP A 185 1.00 -16.53 0.27
C ASP A 185 2.16 -17.01 1.13
N TYR A 186 2.13 -18.29 1.48
CA TYR A 186 3.27 -18.95 2.10
C TYR A 186 4.51 -18.84 1.22
N PRO A 187 5.71 -18.84 1.84
CA PRO A 187 6.95 -18.90 1.07
C PRO A 187 7.00 -20.17 0.21
N THR A 188 7.74 -20.09 -0.90
CA THR A 188 8.09 -21.27 -1.69
C THR A 188 9.05 -22.17 -0.89
N LEU A 189 9.23 -23.42 -1.33
CA LEU A 189 10.18 -24.35 -0.66
C LEU A 189 11.60 -23.76 -0.62
N GLU A 190 12.05 -23.15 -1.71
CA GLU A 190 13.39 -22.54 -1.79
C GLU A 190 13.52 -21.34 -0.86
N GLU A 191 12.50 -20.50 -0.80
CA GLU A 191 12.46 -19.35 0.11
C GLU A 191 12.45 -19.81 1.57
N GLU A 192 11.72 -20.87 1.90
CA GLU A 192 11.65 -21.40 3.26
C GLU A 192 13.00 -21.99 3.71
N LYS A 193 13.73 -22.64 2.81
CA LYS A 193 15.10 -23.08 3.07
C LYS A 193 16.03 -21.89 3.40
N MET A 194 15.90 -20.79 2.67
CA MET A 194 16.68 -19.59 2.92
C MET A 194 16.33 -18.97 4.27
N ILE A 195 15.03 -18.92 4.63
CA ILE A 195 14.56 -18.45 5.94
C ILE A 195 15.18 -19.27 7.07
N ILE A 196 15.20 -20.59 6.93
CA ILE A 196 15.82 -21.48 7.90
C ILE A 196 17.31 -21.16 8.07
N ARG A 197 18.04 -21.05 6.97
CA ARG A 197 19.49 -20.76 6.99
C ARG A 197 19.79 -19.44 7.68
N GLU A 198 19.06 -18.38 7.35
CA GLU A 198 19.26 -17.05 7.93
C GLU A 198 18.96 -17.02 9.42
N ASN A 199 17.91 -17.69 9.87
CA ASN A 199 17.53 -17.69 11.27
C ASN A 199 18.44 -18.57 12.15
N LEU A 200 19.09 -19.57 11.56
CA LEU A 200 20.04 -20.41 12.27
C LEU A 200 21.44 -19.78 12.42
N GLN A 201 21.74 -18.75 11.64
CA GLN A 201 23.05 -18.07 11.73
C GLN A 201 23.21 -17.17 12.97
N GLY A 202 22.13 -16.92 13.69
CA GLY A 202 22.16 -16.29 15.01
C GLY A 202 22.44 -14.78 15.05
N SER A 203 22.64 -14.13 13.91
CA SER A 203 22.82 -12.68 13.83
C SER A 203 22.04 -12.11 12.66
N MET A 204 21.24 -11.07 12.94
CA MET A 204 20.58 -10.29 11.89
C MET A 204 21.60 -9.34 11.27
N PRO A 205 21.57 -9.15 9.92
CA PRO A 205 22.40 -8.14 9.29
C PRO A 205 22.13 -6.76 9.89
N LYS A 206 23.18 -5.99 10.11
CA LYS A 206 23.04 -4.61 10.57
C LYS A 206 22.51 -3.75 9.43
N VAL A 207 21.40 -3.06 9.68
CA VAL A 207 20.79 -2.16 8.71
C VAL A 207 21.34 -0.76 8.93
N THR A 208 21.91 -0.17 7.87
CA THR A 208 22.36 1.22 7.89
C THR A 208 21.51 2.05 6.92
N PRO A 209 21.19 3.31 7.24
CA PRO A 209 20.44 4.16 6.33
C PRO A 209 21.12 4.33 4.98
N VAL A 210 20.33 4.28 3.90
CA VAL A 210 20.79 4.48 2.52
C VAL A 210 20.12 5.67 1.85
N THR A 211 19.11 6.24 2.49
CA THR A 211 18.40 7.43 2.02
C THR A 211 17.83 8.18 3.21
N THR A 212 17.13 9.29 2.94
CA THR A 212 16.54 10.15 3.96
C THR A 212 15.09 10.45 3.66
N ALA A 213 14.36 10.95 4.66
CA ALA A 213 12.98 11.44 4.47
C ALA A 213 12.92 12.51 3.36
N ASP A 214 13.86 13.44 3.35
CA ASP A 214 13.90 14.52 2.34
C ASP A 214 14.10 13.96 0.92
N GLU A 215 14.93 12.96 0.75
CA GLU A 215 15.13 12.31 -0.54
C GLU A 215 13.86 11.61 -1.03
N ILE A 216 13.12 10.97 -0.14
CA ILE A 216 11.81 10.37 -0.46
C ILE A 216 10.81 11.43 -0.90
N LEU A 217 10.73 12.56 -0.19
CA LEU A 217 9.82 13.65 -0.54
C LEU A 217 10.15 14.28 -1.89
N LYS A 218 11.45 14.46 -2.19
CA LYS A 218 11.90 14.91 -3.50
C LYS A 218 11.57 13.90 -4.60
N ALA A 219 11.77 12.62 -4.32
CA ALA A 219 11.45 11.55 -5.26
C ALA A 219 9.96 11.53 -5.60
N ARG A 220 9.08 11.79 -4.64
CA ARG A 220 7.62 11.90 -4.89
C ARG A 220 7.30 12.97 -5.93
N GLU A 221 7.98 14.12 -5.87
CA GLU A 221 7.80 15.20 -6.86
C GLU A 221 8.23 14.74 -8.26
N VAL A 222 9.32 14.00 -8.36
CA VAL A 222 9.82 13.45 -9.62
C VAL A 222 8.89 12.36 -10.17
N VAL A 223 8.36 11.50 -9.29
CA VAL A 223 7.39 10.46 -9.68
C VAL A 223 6.15 11.08 -10.33
N ARG A 224 5.69 12.23 -9.84
CA ARG A 224 4.55 12.95 -10.43
C ARG A 224 4.83 13.45 -11.86
N GLN A 225 6.10 13.58 -12.23
CA GLN A 225 6.52 14.01 -13.57
C GLN A 225 6.67 12.85 -14.55
N VAL A 226 6.62 11.59 -14.10
CA VAL A 226 6.67 10.43 -14.99
C VAL A 226 5.55 10.55 -16.02
N TYR A 227 5.92 10.46 -17.28
CA TYR A 227 5.02 10.73 -18.39
C TYR A 227 4.03 9.59 -18.61
N ILE A 228 2.77 9.94 -18.78
CA ILE A 228 1.70 9.03 -19.20
C ILE A 228 1.18 9.53 -20.53
N ASP A 229 1.43 8.74 -21.59
CA ASP A 229 0.90 8.99 -22.93
C ASP A 229 -0.62 8.85 -22.92
N GLU A 230 -1.28 9.56 -23.82
CA GLU A 230 -2.72 9.50 -24.05
C GLU A 230 -3.23 8.06 -24.30
N LYS A 231 -2.44 7.24 -24.98
CA LYS A 231 -2.75 5.81 -25.20
C LYS A 231 -2.74 5.01 -23.88
N ILE A 232 -1.83 5.34 -22.97
CA ILE A 232 -1.76 4.71 -21.65
C ILE A 232 -2.91 5.18 -20.77
N GLU A 233 -3.27 6.47 -20.82
CA GLU A 233 -4.47 6.99 -20.14
C GLU A 233 -5.72 6.22 -20.58
N LYS A 234 -5.86 6.02 -21.88
CA LYS A 234 -6.98 5.24 -22.44
C LYS A 234 -6.96 3.80 -21.95
N TYR A 235 -5.79 3.17 -21.92
CA TYR A 235 -5.62 1.80 -21.43
C TYR A 235 -6.05 1.67 -19.97
N ILE A 236 -5.61 2.58 -19.13
CA ILE A 236 -6.01 2.63 -17.70
C ILE A 236 -7.53 2.81 -17.59
N ALA A 237 -8.09 3.76 -18.32
CA ALA A 237 -9.53 4.03 -18.32
C ALA A 237 -10.32 2.80 -18.79
N ASP A 238 -9.89 2.14 -19.84
CA ASP A 238 -10.54 0.93 -20.38
C ASP A 238 -10.56 -0.21 -19.34
N ILE A 239 -9.45 -0.43 -18.65
CA ILE A 239 -9.37 -1.44 -17.59
C ILE A 239 -10.41 -1.18 -16.50
N VAL A 240 -10.48 0.06 -16.02
CA VAL A 240 -11.42 0.43 -14.95
C VAL A 240 -12.87 0.41 -15.47
N PHE A 241 -13.12 0.89 -16.69
CA PHE A 241 -14.43 0.81 -17.33
C PHE A 241 -14.90 -0.63 -17.48
N ALA A 242 -14.00 -1.55 -17.83
CA ALA A 242 -14.33 -2.97 -17.94
C ALA A 242 -14.80 -3.59 -16.62
N THR A 243 -14.39 -3.04 -15.47
CA THR A 243 -14.88 -3.48 -14.17
C THR A 243 -16.33 -3.07 -13.94
N ARG A 244 -16.78 -1.96 -14.57
CA ARG A 244 -18.17 -1.45 -14.48
C ARG A 244 -19.08 -2.00 -15.58
N TYR A 245 -18.54 -2.14 -16.77
CA TYR A 245 -19.26 -2.52 -17.99
C TYR A 245 -18.53 -3.64 -18.74
N PRO A 246 -18.41 -4.83 -18.14
CA PRO A 246 -17.65 -5.92 -18.76
C PRO A 246 -18.23 -6.36 -20.10
N ASP A 247 -19.53 -6.22 -20.31
CA ASP A 247 -20.21 -6.54 -21.56
C ASP A 247 -19.73 -5.70 -22.74
N ARG A 248 -19.25 -4.49 -22.51
CA ARG A 248 -18.69 -3.62 -23.55
C ARG A 248 -17.30 -4.04 -24.01
N TYR A 249 -16.66 -4.94 -23.27
CA TYR A 249 -15.30 -5.43 -23.54
C TYR A 249 -15.27 -6.93 -23.86
N GLY A 250 -16.41 -7.48 -24.32
CA GLY A 250 -16.47 -8.90 -24.66
C GLY A 250 -16.45 -9.84 -23.45
N LEU A 251 -16.83 -9.34 -22.28
CA LEU A 251 -16.84 -10.09 -21.02
C LEU A 251 -18.25 -10.11 -20.44
N ALA A 252 -19.25 -10.33 -21.30
CA ALA A 252 -20.67 -10.30 -20.90
C ALA A 252 -21.02 -11.28 -19.79
N ASP A 253 -20.31 -12.40 -19.68
CA ASP A 253 -20.48 -13.39 -18.62
C ASP A 253 -20.09 -12.87 -17.24
N LEU A 254 -19.28 -11.82 -17.14
CA LEU A 254 -18.91 -11.17 -15.88
C LEU A 254 -19.95 -10.17 -15.37
N LYS A 255 -20.89 -9.79 -16.20
CA LYS A 255 -21.88 -8.75 -15.85
C LYS A 255 -22.65 -9.09 -14.57
N ASP A 256 -23.09 -10.34 -14.43
CA ASP A 256 -23.84 -10.79 -13.26
C ASP A 256 -22.93 -11.23 -12.09
N MET A 257 -21.62 -11.23 -12.31
CA MET A 257 -20.62 -11.60 -11.30
C MET A 257 -20.12 -10.41 -10.49
N ILE A 258 -20.32 -9.20 -11.00
CA ILE A 258 -19.83 -7.96 -10.40
C ILE A 258 -21.01 -7.12 -9.90
N THR A 259 -21.03 -6.83 -8.59
CA THR A 259 -22.06 -5.95 -7.99
C THR A 259 -21.72 -4.48 -8.20
N PHE A 260 -20.43 -4.13 -8.13
CA PHE A 260 -19.92 -2.80 -8.45
C PHE A 260 -18.47 -2.91 -8.95
N GLY A 261 -18.10 -2.00 -9.83
CA GLY A 261 -16.73 -1.88 -10.34
C GLY A 261 -15.97 -0.71 -9.71
N GLY A 262 -14.76 -0.48 -10.20
CA GLY A 262 -13.92 0.62 -9.74
C GLY A 262 -14.53 2.00 -10.01
N SER A 263 -14.38 2.91 -9.05
CA SER A 263 -14.73 4.33 -9.19
C SER A 263 -13.61 5.08 -9.93
N PRO A 264 -13.78 6.37 -10.26
CA PRO A 264 -12.65 7.18 -10.77
C PRO A 264 -11.42 7.20 -9.88
N ARG A 265 -11.57 6.99 -8.57
CA ARG A 265 -10.45 6.83 -7.63
C ARG A 265 -9.59 5.62 -8.01
N ALA A 266 -10.19 4.54 -8.50
CA ALA A 266 -9.45 3.39 -9.00
C ALA A 266 -8.56 3.76 -10.18
N SER A 267 -9.07 4.54 -11.13
CA SER A 267 -8.30 5.03 -12.29
C SER A 267 -7.13 5.90 -11.85
N ILE A 268 -7.36 6.82 -10.92
CA ILE A 268 -6.33 7.71 -10.37
C ILE A 268 -5.24 6.89 -9.68
N ASN A 269 -5.62 5.94 -8.84
CA ASN A 269 -4.66 5.10 -8.12
C ASN A 269 -3.90 4.17 -9.05
N LEU A 270 -4.54 3.67 -10.10
CA LEU A 270 -3.87 2.86 -11.11
C LEU A 270 -2.80 3.67 -11.84
N ALA A 271 -3.11 4.93 -12.19
CA ALA A 271 -2.14 5.84 -12.81
C ALA A 271 -0.97 6.15 -11.86
N LYS A 272 -1.26 6.49 -10.61
CA LYS A 272 -0.23 6.79 -9.60
C LYS A 272 0.69 5.60 -9.35
N ALA A 273 0.13 4.41 -9.16
CA ALA A 273 0.90 3.19 -8.93
C ALA A 273 1.77 2.85 -10.15
N SER A 274 1.24 3.03 -11.35
CA SER A 274 1.99 2.80 -12.59
C SER A 274 3.18 3.74 -12.73
N ARG A 275 3.01 5.01 -12.39
CA ARG A 275 4.11 6.00 -12.36
C ARG A 275 5.20 5.61 -11.37
N ALA A 276 4.81 5.23 -10.17
CA ALA A 276 5.77 4.80 -9.14
C ALA A 276 6.51 3.54 -9.58
N TYR A 277 5.80 2.60 -10.20
CA TYR A 277 6.43 1.38 -10.74
C TYR A 277 7.45 1.69 -11.83
N ALA A 278 7.11 2.59 -12.77
CA ALA A 278 8.04 3.04 -13.81
C ALA A 278 9.28 3.70 -13.21
N PHE A 279 9.10 4.54 -12.18
CA PHE A 279 10.19 5.18 -11.44
C PHE A 279 11.12 4.15 -10.79
N ILE A 280 10.56 3.12 -10.14
CA ILE A 280 11.34 2.02 -9.55
C ILE A 280 12.15 1.29 -10.62
N LYS A 281 11.64 1.21 -11.85
CA LYS A 281 12.33 0.64 -13.00
C LYS A 281 13.26 1.65 -13.69
N HIS A 282 13.49 2.81 -13.08
CA HIS A 282 14.38 3.87 -13.58
C HIS A 282 13.97 4.43 -14.94
N ARG A 283 12.66 4.50 -15.20
CA ARG A 283 12.10 4.94 -16.47
C ARG A 283 11.19 6.14 -16.28
N GLY A 284 11.27 7.10 -17.21
CA GLY A 284 10.53 8.35 -17.13
C GLY A 284 9.16 8.35 -17.79
N TYR A 285 8.67 7.20 -18.24
CA TYR A 285 7.36 7.07 -18.87
C TYR A 285 6.74 5.72 -18.52
N VAL A 286 5.42 5.68 -18.49
CA VAL A 286 4.65 4.47 -18.19
C VAL A 286 4.47 3.64 -19.46
N VAL A 287 4.72 2.35 -19.36
CA VAL A 287 4.42 1.37 -20.41
C VAL A 287 3.28 0.45 -19.95
N PRO A 288 2.60 -0.28 -20.88
CA PRO A 288 1.49 -1.15 -20.49
C PRO A 288 1.83 -2.17 -19.42
N GLU A 289 3.05 -2.70 -19.40
CA GLU A 289 3.53 -3.65 -18.41
C GLU A 289 3.52 -3.08 -17.00
N ASP A 290 3.75 -1.78 -16.85
CA ASP A 290 3.69 -1.10 -15.54
C ASP A 290 2.26 -1.13 -14.98
N VAL A 291 1.29 -0.86 -15.85
CA VAL A 291 -0.14 -0.90 -15.50
C VAL A 291 -0.54 -2.33 -15.11
N ARG A 292 -0.14 -3.30 -15.89
CA ARG A 292 -0.43 -4.72 -15.62
C ARG A 292 0.20 -5.20 -14.33
N ALA A 293 1.39 -4.73 -14.01
CA ALA A 293 2.11 -5.13 -12.80
C ALA A 293 1.41 -4.72 -11.51
N VAL A 294 0.69 -3.60 -11.51
CA VAL A 294 0.04 -3.04 -10.32
C VAL A 294 -1.49 -3.22 -10.31
N ALA A 295 -2.08 -3.66 -11.42
CA ALA A 295 -3.52 -3.69 -11.60
C ALA A 295 -4.25 -4.54 -10.55
N HIS A 296 -3.76 -5.73 -10.22
CA HIS A 296 -4.39 -6.60 -9.23
C HIS A 296 -4.42 -5.95 -7.84
N ASP A 297 -3.31 -5.38 -7.41
CA ASP A 297 -3.20 -4.77 -6.09
C ASP A 297 -4.03 -3.49 -5.96
N VAL A 298 -4.20 -2.75 -7.05
CA VAL A 298 -5.03 -1.55 -7.07
C VAL A 298 -6.53 -1.90 -7.12
N LEU A 299 -6.91 -2.95 -7.86
CA LEU A 299 -8.31 -3.21 -8.21
C LEU A 299 -8.98 -4.29 -7.37
N ARG A 300 -8.22 -5.26 -6.78
CA ARG A 300 -8.85 -6.41 -6.11
C ARG A 300 -9.83 -6.02 -5.01
N HIS A 301 -9.59 -4.95 -4.29
CA HIS A 301 -10.43 -4.46 -3.19
C HIS A 301 -11.45 -3.40 -3.63
N ARG A 302 -11.54 -3.13 -4.93
CA ARG A 302 -12.45 -2.13 -5.52
C ARG A 302 -13.49 -2.74 -6.44
N ILE A 303 -13.56 -4.08 -6.47
CA ILE A 303 -14.54 -4.84 -7.24
C ILE A 303 -15.38 -5.67 -6.28
N GLY A 304 -16.68 -5.45 -6.29
CA GLY A 304 -17.61 -6.22 -5.47
C GLY A 304 -18.09 -7.46 -6.21
N LEU A 305 -18.09 -8.60 -5.53
CA LEU A 305 -18.55 -9.88 -6.06
C LEU A 305 -20.03 -10.10 -5.74
N SER A 306 -20.79 -10.67 -6.70
CA SER A 306 -22.16 -11.11 -6.47
C SER A 306 -22.21 -12.46 -5.76
N TYR A 307 -23.37 -12.85 -5.25
CA TYR A 307 -23.58 -14.19 -4.70
C TYR A 307 -23.28 -15.28 -5.73
N GLU A 308 -23.62 -15.03 -6.98
CA GLU A 308 -23.36 -15.96 -8.08
C GLU A 308 -21.87 -16.17 -8.29
N ALA A 309 -21.07 -15.10 -8.21
CA ALA A 309 -19.62 -15.17 -8.30
C ALA A 309 -19.04 -15.98 -7.13
N GLU A 310 -19.48 -15.70 -5.91
CA GLU A 310 -19.05 -16.42 -4.71
C GLU A 310 -19.42 -17.90 -4.77
N ALA A 311 -20.63 -18.21 -5.22
CA ALA A 311 -21.11 -19.59 -5.39
C ALA A 311 -20.30 -20.36 -6.43
N SER A 312 -19.79 -19.66 -7.45
CA SER A 312 -18.93 -20.23 -8.49
C SER A 312 -17.46 -20.25 -8.14
N ASN A 313 -17.08 -19.80 -6.93
CA ASN A 313 -15.71 -19.61 -6.48
C ASN A 313 -14.89 -18.67 -7.37
N LEU A 314 -15.53 -17.71 -8.02
CA LEU A 314 -14.86 -16.70 -8.82
C LEU A 314 -14.30 -15.62 -7.89
N THR A 315 -13.01 -15.34 -8.02
CA THR A 315 -12.32 -14.34 -7.19
C THR A 315 -12.16 -13.02 -7.93
N SER A 316 -11.93 -11.93 -7.18
CA SER A 316 -11.62 -10.63 -7.79
C SER A 316 -10.31 -10.68 -8.57
N GLU A 317 -9.33 -11.48 -8.16
CA GLU A 317 -8.09 -11.71 -8.93
C GLU A 317 -8.37 -12.26 -10.33
N GLU A 318 -9.26 -13.26 -10.41
CA GLU A 318 -9.63 -13.87 -11.70
C GLU A 318 -10.35 -12.87 -12.60
N ILE A 319 -11.22 -12.03 -12.02
CA ILE A 319 -11.91 -10.98 -12.77
C ILE A 319 -10.90 -9.98 -13.33
N VAL A 320 -9.97 -9.50 -12.51
CA VAL A 320 -8.92 -8.57 -12.95
C VAL A 320 -8.06 -9.21 -14.03
N SER A 321 -7.67 -10.46 -13.87
CA SER A 321 -6.87 -11.19 -14.88
C SER A 321 -7.60 -11.29 -16.21
N ARG A 322 -8.89 -11.60 -16.18
CA ARG A 322 -9.70 -11.69 -17.42
C ARG A 322 -9.84 -10.34 -18.10
N ILE A 323 -10.01 -9.26 -17.34
CA ILE A 323 -10.07 -7.89 -17.86
C ILE A 323 -8.75 -7.51 -18.53
N ILE A 324 -7.64 -7.72 -17.84
CA ILE A 324 -6.30 -7.39 -18.35
C ILE A 324 -6.00 -8.16 -19.65
N ASN A 325 -6.41 -9.43 -19.71
CA ASN A 325 -6.18 -10.27 -20.89
C ASN A 325 -7.10 -9.93 -22.06
N LYS A 326 -8.20 -9.21 -21.80
CA LYS A 326 -9.20 -8.88 -22.82
C LYS A 326 -9.07 -7.45 -23.34
N VAL A 327 -8.76 -6.50 -22.48
CA VAL A 327 -8.62 -5.08 -22.85
C VAL A 327 -7.45 -4.93 -23.83
N GLU A 328 -7.69 -4.19 -24.92
CA GLU A 328 -6.70 -3.96 -25.95
C GLU A 328 -5.48 -3.22 -25.39
N VAL A 329 -4.29 -3.81 -25.59
CA VAL A 329 -3.02 -3.21 -25.16
C VAL A 329 -2.55 -2.24 -26.24
N PRO A 330 -2.21 -0.98 -25.89
CA PRO A 330 -1.75 0.01 -26.87
C PRO A 330 -0.40 -0.33 -27.51
#